data_34c0a1be58109712de1d27cf7c631d66
#
_entry.id   34c0a1be58109712de1d27cf7c631d66
#
_cell.length_a   1.000
_cell.length_b   1.000
_cell.length_c   1.000
_cell.angle_alpha   90.00
_cell.angle_beta   90.00
_cell.angle_gamma   90.00
#
_symmetry.space_group_name_H-M   'P 1'
#
loop_
_entity.id
_entity.type
_entity.pdbx_description
1 polymer ?
#
loop_
_entity_poly.entity_id
_entity_poly.type
_entity_poly.pdbx_seq_one_letter_code
_entity_poly.pdbx_strand_id
1 'polypeptide(L)'
;RLGWLKAYQQKLASAVGSLRNDSQLNTPKAILIDLIRALPVCLIILAVGLILLTMQLNISELLWSFSKKLAIFWLVFGLCWKVLEKNGVAVRHFGMPEQQTSHWRRQIVRISLALLPIHFWSVVAELSPLHLMDDVLGQAMIFFNLLLIAFLVWPMCRESWRDKESHTMRLVTITVLSIIPIALMVLTATGYFYTTLRLSGRWIETVYLVIIWNLLYQTVLRGLSVAARRIAWRRALARRQNLVKEGAEGAEPPEEPTIALEQVNQQTLRITMLLMFALFGVMFWAIWSDLITVFSYLDSITLWHYNGTEAGAAVVKNVTMGSLLFAIIASMVAWALIRNLPGLLEVLVLSRLNMRQGASYAITTILNYII
;
A
#
# COMPACT_ATOMS: atom_id res chain seq x y z
N ARG A 1 -7.11 -24.22 -20.32
CA ARG A 1 -6.66 -25.23 -19.32
C ARG A 1 -6.56 -24.71 -17.86
N LEU A 2 -7.05 -23.52 -17.53
CA LEU A 2 -7.05 -22.97 -16.16
C LEU A 2 -8.39 -23.20 -15.40
N GLY A 3 -9.28 -24.03 -15.91
CA GLY A 3 -10.60 -24.32 -15.33
C GLY A 3 -10.53 -24.91 -13.91
N TRP A 4 -9.55 -25.76 -13.64
CA TRP A 4 -9.33 -26.35 -12.32
C TRP A 4 -8.96 -25.31 -11.25
N LEU A 5 -8.23 -24.23 -11.61
CA LEU A 5 -7.93 -23.13 -10.70
C LEU A 5 -9.19 -22.38 -10.29
N LYS A 6 -10.12 -22.13 -11.23
CA LYS A 6 -11.42 -21.52 -10.91
C LYS A 6 -12.25 -22.41 -10.00
N ALA A 7 -12.32 -23.72 -10.28
CA ALA A 7 -13.01 -24.70 -9.44
C ALA A 7 -12.43 -24.74 -8.01
N TYR A 8 -11.10 -24.73 -7.89
CA TYR A 8 -10.44 -24.68 -6.58
C TYR A 8 -10.70 -23.36 -5.85
N GLN A 9 -10.69 -22.22 -6.55
CA GLN A 9 -11.03 -20.91 -5.99
C GLN A 9 -12.49 -20.87 -5.49
N GLN A 10 -13.43 -21.47 -6.23
CA GLN A 10 -14.83 -21.61 -5.79
C GLN A 10 -14.95 -22.45 -4.52
N LYS A 11 -14.17 -23.54 -4.42
CA LYS A 11 -14.10 -24.36 -3.20
C LYS A 11 -13.56 -23.56 -2.01
N LEU A 12 -12.53 -22.73 -2.20
CA LEU A 12 -12.05 -21.83 -1.15
C LEU A 12 -13.10 -20.78 -0.77
N ALA A 13 -13.81 -20.22 -1.74
CA ALA A 13 -14.87 -19.26 -1.52
C ALA A 13 -16.08 -19.83 -0.76
N SER A 14 -16.46 -21.09 -1.02
CA SER A 14 -17.54 -21.78 -0.29
C SER A 14 -17.15 -22.15 1.15
N ALA A 15 -15.85 -22.28 1.43
CA ALA A 15 -15.35 -22.54 2.78
C ALA A 15 -15.37 -21.29 3.68
N VAL A 16 -15.47 -20.10 3.09
CA VAL A 16 -15.50 -18.83 3.81
C VAL A 16 -16.73 -18.75 4.71
N GLY A 17 -16.52 -18.38 5.98
CA GLY A 17 -17.59 -18.26 6.97
C GLY A 17 -17.92 -19.55 7.70
N SER A 18 -17.51 -20.73 7.21
CA SER A 18 -17.71 -22.02 7.87
C SER A 18 -16.69 -22.19 9.01
N LEU A 19 -17.16 -22.44 10.25
CA LEU A 19 -16.29 -22.68 11.41
C LEU A 19 -15.31 -23.84 11.22
N ARG A 20 -15.73 -24.87 10.51
CA ARG A 20 -14.95 -26.11 10.30
C ARG A 20 -13.93 -25.98 9.18
N ASN A 21 -14.31 -25.33 8.08
CA ASN A 21 -13.56 -25.33 6.82
C ASN A 21 -12.82 -24.00 6.54
N ASP A 22 -13.21 -22.88 7.20
CA ASP A 22 -12.54 -21.61 6.99
C ASP A 22 -11.16 -21.60 7.66
N SER A 23 -10.14 -21.19 6.91
CA SER A 23 -8.75 -21.11 7.37
C SER A 23 -8.18 -19.73 7.08
N GLN A 24 -7.25 -19.29 7.94
CA GLN A 24 -6.46 -18.07 7.72
C GLN A 24 -5.75 -18.07 6.36
N LEU A 25 -5.37 -19.28 5.87
CA LEU A 25 -4.66 -19.45 4.60
C LEU A 25 -5.59 -19.47 3.37
N ASN A 26 -6.91 -19.49 3.53
CA ASN A 26 -7.83 -19.56 2.38
C ASN A 26 -7.74 -18.29 1.51
N THR A 27 -7.59 -17.12 2.14
CA THR A 27 -7.45 -15.84 1.41
C THR A 27 -6.10 -15.72 0.69
N PRO A 28 -4.94 -15.95 1.35
CA PRO A 28 -3.65 -15.96 0.65
C PRO A 28 -3.63 -16.94 -0.53
N LYS A 29 -4.20 -18.14 -0.37
CA LYS A 29 -4.29 -19.14 -1.47
C LYS A 29 -5.16 -18.64 -2.62
N ALA A 30 -6.30 -18.00 -2.33
CA ALA A 30 -7.17 -17.44 -3.36
C ALA A 30 -6.49 -16.31 -4.14
N ILE A 31 -5.76 -15.41 -3.45
CA ILE A 31 -4.97 -14.35 -4.08
C ILE A 31 -3.83 -14.92 -4.92
N LEU A 32 -3.14 -15.96 -4.43
CA LEU A 32 -2.09 -16.64 -5.19
C LEU A 32 -2.64 -17.26 -6.50
N ILE A 33 -3.85 -17.83 -6.46
CA ILE A 33 -4.52 -18.33 -7.67
C ILE A 33 -4.80 -17.19 -8.65
N ASP A 34 -5.29 -16.04 -8.18
CA ASP A 34 -5.55 -14.88 -9.03
C ASP A 34 -4.25 -14.31 -9.62
N LEU A 35 -3.15 -14.32 -8.85
CA LEU A 35 -1.81 -13.97 -9.33
C LEU A 35 -1.35 -14.93 -10.45
N ILE A 36 -1.46 -16.26 -10.24
CA ILE A 36 -1.12 -17.27 -11.24
C ILE A 36 -1.97 -17.09 -12.51
N ARG A 37 -3.22 -16.70 -12.39
CA ARG A 37 -4.11 -16.41 -13.53
C ARG A 37 -3.74 -15.13 -14.28
N ALA A 38 -3.04 -14.18 -13.65
CA ALA A 38 -2.54 -12.97 -14.29
C ALA A 38 -1.19 -13.17 -14.99
N LEU A 39 -0.35 -14.10 -14.53
CA LEU A 39 1.00 -14.37 -15.03
C LEU A 39 1.12 -14.66 -16.55
N PRO A 40 0.24 -15.43 -17.21
CA PRO A 40 0.44 -15.79 -18.61
C PRO A 40 0.59 -14.58 -19.53
N VAL A 41 -0.18 -13.53 -19.32
CA VAL A 41 -0.08 -12.30 -20.13
C VAL A 41 1.22 -11.56 -19.85
N CYS A 42 1.67 -11.52 -18.59
CA CYS A 42 2.97 -10.94 -18.22
C CYS A 42 4.13 -11.66 -18.94
N LEU A 43 4.08 -13.01 -18.96
CA LEU A 43 5.10 -13.80 -19.63
C LEU A 43 5.09 -13.58 -21.15
N ILE A 44 3.92 -13.43 -21.78
CA ILE A 44 3.80 -13.07 -23.20
C ILE A 44 4.41 -11.70 -23.46
N ILE A 45 4.11 -10.69 -22.63
CA ILE A 45 4.69 -9.34 -22.78
C ILE A 45 6.21 -9.38 -22.68
N LEU A 46 6.75 -10.12 -21.71
CA LEU A 46 8.20 -10.28 -21.54
C LEU A 46 8.83 -11.05 -22.71
N ALA A 47 8.19 -12.10 -23.19
CA ALA A 47 8.67 -12.88 -24.34
C ALA A 47 8.72 -12.02 -25.62
N VAL A 48 7.68 -11.22 -25.87
CA VAL A 48 7.65 -10.27 -26.99
C VAL A 48 8.76 -9.23 -26.84
N GLY A 49 8.93 -8.64 -25.66
CA GLY A 49 10.00 -7.69 -25.37
C GLY A 49 11.40 -8.29 -25.59
N LEU A 50 11.61 -9.55 -25.21
CA LEU A 50 12.87 -10.26 -25.42
C LEU A 50 13.14 -10.52 -26.92
N ILE A 51 12.12 -10.90 -27.68
CA ILE A 51 12.24 -11.07 -29.14
C ILE A 51 12.61 -9.73 -29.80
N LEU A 52 11.97 -8.63 -29.41
CA LEU A 52 12.28 -7.29 -29.91
C LEU A 52 13.70 -6.86 -29.56
N LEU A 53 14.20 -7.25 -28.39
CA LEU A 53 15.58 -7.00 -27.99
C LEU A 53 16.59 -7.73 -28.91
N THR A 54 16.31 -8.98 -29.29
CA THR A 54 17.18 -9.77 -30.18
C THR A 54 17.20 -9.28 -31.62
N MET A 55 16.21 -8.48 -32.03
CA MET A 55 16.17 -7.88 -33.38
C MET A 55 17.18 -6.73 -33.58
N GLN A 56 17.87 -6.30 -32.52
CA GLN A 56 18.91 -5.23 -32.56
C GLN A 56 18.49 -3.95 -33.30
N LEU A 57 17.23 -3.56 -33.17
CA LEU A 57 16.71 -2.29 -33.69
C LEU A 57 17.26 -1.13 -32.83
N ASN A 58 17.36 0.07 -33.41
CA ASN A 58 17.83 1.26 -32.67
C ASN A 58 17.02 1.56 -31.39
N ILE A 59 15.78 1.05 -31.30
CA ILE A 59 14.87 1.24 -30.17
C ILE A 59 14.68 -0.03 -29.33
N SER A 60 15.47 -1.09 -29.57
CA SER A 60 15.24 -2.40 -28.93
C SER A 60 15.39 -2.35 -27.39
N GLU A 61 16.34 -1.59 -26.87
CA GLU A 61 16.52 -1.39 -25.42
C GLU A 61 15.35 -0.65 -24.78
N LEU A 62 14.79 0.35 -25.50
CA LEU A 62 13.59 1.08 -25.06
C LEU A 62 12.38 0.14 -25.00
N LEU A 63 12.18 -0.66 -26.06
CA LEU A 63 11.08 -1.61 -26.12
C LEU A 63 11.20 -2.70 -25.07
N TRP A 64 12.40 -3.19 -24.78
CA TRP A 64 12.64 -4.15 -23.69
C TRP A 64 12.35 -3.54 -22.32
N SER A 65 12.84 -2.34 -22.05
CA SER A 65 12.60 -1.63 -20.78
C SER A 65 11.12 -1.32 -20.59
N PHE A 66 10.43 -0.91 -21.66
CA PHE A 66 8.99 -0.72 -21.64
C PHE A 66 8.24 -2.03 -21.39
N SER A 67 8.64 -3.14 -22.04
CA SER A 67 8.03 -4.45 -21.82
C SER A 67 8.16 -4.94 -20.39
N LYS A 68 9.31 -4.75 -19.74
CA LYS A 68 9.51 -5.08 -18.32
C LYS A 68 8.54 -4.30 -17.43
N LYS A 69 8.45 -2.99 -17.61
CA LYS A 69 7.54 -2.15 -16.83
C LYS A 69 6.08 -2.45 -17.14
N LEU A 70 5.74 -2.71 -18.41
CA LEU A 70 4.40 -3.09 -18.84
C LEU A 70 3.98 -4.45 -18.25
N ALA A 71 4.90 -5.40 -18.11
CA ALA A 71 4.61 -6.68 -17.46
C ALA A 71 4.26 -6.51 -15.97
N ILE A 72 5.00 -5.66 -15.25
CA ILE A 72 4.69 -5.34 -13.84
C ILE A 72 3.35 -4.62 -13.75
N PHE A 73 3.12 -3.63 -14.63
CA PHE A 73 1.86 -2.91 -14.75
C PHE A 73 0.68 -3.87 -14.92
N TRP A 74 0.78 -4.79 -15.89
CA TRP A 74 -0.24 -5.79 -16.14
C TRP A 74 -0.44 -6.73 -14.95
N LEU A 75 0.65 -7.12 -14.27
CA LEU A 75 0.57 -7.99 -13.10
C LEU A 75 -0.26 -7.36 -11.99
N VAL A 76 0.00 -6.09 -11.66
CA VAL A 76 -0.67 -5.39 -10.57
C VAL A 76 -2.14 -5.11 -10.93
N PHE A 77 -2.40 -4.48 -12.08
CA PHE A 77 -3.77 -4.16 -12.49
C PHE A 77 -4.57 -5.40 -12.87
N GLY A 78 -3.93 -6.40 -13.48
CA GLY A 78 -4.53 -7.68 -13.80
C GLY A 78 -4.91 -8.48 -12.55
N LEU A 79 -4.04 -8.51 -11.54
CA LEU A 79 -4.36 -9.08 -10.23
C LEU A 79 -5.56 -8.37 -9.61
N CYS A 80 -5.54 -7.03 -9.56
CA CYS A 80 -6.63 -6.24 -9.02
C CYS A 80 -7.96 -6.52 -9.74
N TRP A 81 -7.92 -6.62 -11.07
CA TRP A 81 -9.08 -6.94 -11.90
C TRP A 81 -9.63 -8.35 -11.64
N LYS A 82 -8.76 -9.33 -11.31
CA LYS A 82 -9.16 -10.70 -10.93
C LYS A 82 -9.73 -10.74 -9.51
N VAL A 83 -9.11 -10.07 -8.56
CA VAL A 83 -9.60 -9.96 -7.18
C VAL A 83 -11.02 -9.35 -7.14
N LEU A 84 -11.31 -8.38 -8.02
CA LEU A 84 -12.63 -7.74 -8.16
C LEU A 84 -13.58 -8.51 -9.10
N GLU A 85 -13.27 -9.73 -9.49
CA GLU A 85 -14.16 -10.58 -10.32
C GLU A 85 -15.45 -10.91 -9.52
N LYS A 86 -16.56 -11.09 -10.24
CA LYS A 86 -17.83 -11.54 -9.66
C LYS A 86 -17.59 -12.87 -8.93
N ASN A 87 -17.95 -12.95 -7.67
CA ASN A 87 -17.56 -14.06 -6.78
C ASN A 87 -16.04 -14.22 -6.52
N GLY A 88 -15.24 -13.19 -6.79
CA GLY A 88 -13.81 -13.15 -6.51
C GLY A 88 -13.48 -12.92 -5.04
N VAL A 89 -12.18 -12.71 -4.78
CA VAL A 89 -11.67 -12.53 -3.41
C VAL A 89 -12.30 -11.32 -2.72
N ALA A 90 -12.50 -10.19 -3.44
CA ALA A 90 -13.08 -8.99 -2.86
C ALA A 90 -14.51 -9.23 -2.32
N VAL A 91 -15.35 -9.94 -3.07
CA VAL A 91 -16.74 -10.22 -2.66
C VAL A 91 -16.78 -11.30 -1.58
N ARG A 92 -16.13 -12.44 -1.80
CA ARG A 92 -16.26 -13.62 -0.94
C ARG A 92 -15.42 -13.58 0.31
N HIS A 93 -14.19 -13.04 0.22
CA HIS A 93 -13.25 -13.04 1.34
C HIS A 93 -13.25 -11.72 2.12
N PHE A 94 -13.47 -10.59 1.45
CA PHE A 94 -13.48 -9.27 2.10
C PHE A 94 -14.88 -8.70 2.32
N GLY A 95 -15.95 -9.40 1.85
CA GLY A 95 -17.32 -9.00 2.07
C GLY A 95 -17.76 -7.73 1.31
N MET A 96 -17.06 -7.35 0.24
CA MET A 96 -17.42 -6.18 -0.55
C MET A 96 -18.73 -6.41 -1.33
N PRO A 97 -19.66 -5.43 -1.37
CA PRO A 97 -20.87 -5.53 -2.18
C PRO A 97 -20.57 -5.69 -3.68
N GLU A 98 -21.33 -6.54 -4.37
CA GLU A 98 -21.12 -6.79 -5.81
C GLU A 98 -21.27 -5.52 -6.67
N GLN A 99 -22.15 -4.60 -6.30
CA GLN A 99 -22.29 -3.33 -7.01
C GLN A 99 -21.01 -2.48 -6.91
N GLN A 100 -20.43 -2.41 -5.73
CA GLN A 100 -19.20 -1.67 -5.47
C GLN A 100 -18.01 -2.29 -6.22
N THR A 101 -17.85 -3.62 -6.20
CA THR A 101 -16.78 -4.28 -6.94
C THR A 101 -16.89 -4.10 -8.44
N SER A 102 -18.10 -4.10 -9.01
CA SER A 102 -18.33 -3.86 -10.43
C SER A 102 -18.02 -2.41 -10.83
N HIS A 103 -18.30 -1.44 -9.95
CA HIS A 103 -17.92 -0.03 -10.14
C HIS A 103 -16.39 0.12 -10.13
N TRP A 104 -15.71 -0.37 -9.09
CA TRP A 104 -14.26 -0.31 -8.97
C TRP A 104 -13.54 -1.00 -10.13
N ARG A 105 -14.04 -2.15 -10.58
CA ARG A 105 -13.49 -2.88 -11.72
C ARG A 105 -13.50 -2.06 -13.00
N ARG A 106 -14.57 -1.32 -13.28
CA ARG A 106 -14.65 -0.40 -14.43
C ARG A 106 -13.70 0.78 -14.29
N GLN A 107 -13.59 1.36 -13.10
CA GLN A 107 -12.67 2.47 -12.84
C GLN A 107 -11.22 2.06 -12.98
N ILE A 108 -10.83 0.89 -12.47
CA ILE A 108 -9.48 0.35 -12.61
C ILE A 108 -9.09 0.20 -14.09
N VAL A 109 -9.98 -0.31 -14.94
CA VAL A 109 -9.71 -0.41 -16.39
C VAL A 109 -9.50 0.97 -17.00
N ARG A 110 -10.34 1.96 -16.68
CA ARG A 110 -10.21 3.33 -17.21
C ARG A 110 -8.90 3.98 -16.76
N ILE A 111 -8.56 3.87 -15.48
CA ILE A 111 -7.33 4.43 -14.92
C ILE A 111 -6.11 3.71 -15.50
N SER A 112 -6.13 2.38 -15.63
CA SER A 112 -5.01 1.65 -16.21
C SER A 112 -4.77 2.05 -17.67
N LEU A 113 -5.80 2.23 -18.48
CA LEU A 113 -5.66 2.71 -19.85
C LEU A 113 -5.10 4.14 -19.90
N ALA A 114 -5.55 5.03 -19.01
CA ALA A 114 -5.05 6.39 -18.94
C ALA A 114 -3.60 6.48 -18.44
N LEU A 115 -3.10 5.49 -17.67
CA LEU A 115 -1.72 5.46 -17.20
C LEU A 115 -0.71 4.97 -18.26
N LEU A 116 -1.16 4.26 -19.31
CA LEU A 116 -0.25 3.69 -20.32
C LEU A 116 0.64 4.72 -21.03
N PRO A 117 0.12 5.88 -21.50
CA PRO A 117 0.97 6.89 -22.15
C PRO A 117 2.06 7.42 -21.21
N ILE A 118 1.71 7.75 -19.96
CA ILE A 118 2.69 8.21 -18.98
C ILE A 118 3.74 7.14 -18.72
N HIS A 119 3.31 5.89 -18.65
CA HIS A 119 4.21 4.77 -18.41
C HIS A 119 5.24 4.61 -19.54
N PHE A 120 4.81 4.76 -20.79
CA PHE A 120 5.70 4.76 -21.94
C PHE A 120 6.69 5.93 -21.87
N TRP A 121 6.21 7.15 -21.71
CA TRP A 121 7.06 8.33 -21.67
C TRP A 121 8.02 8.35 -20.47
N SER A 122 7.64 7.76 -19.33
CA SER A 122 8.54 7.62 -18.19
C SER A 122 9.74 6.73 -18.50
N VAL A 123 9.57 5.70 -19.36
CA VAL A 123 10.67 4.85 -19.84
C VAL A 123 11.57 5.62 -20.81
N VAL A 124 10.98 6.41 -21.69
CA VAL A 124 11.75 7.27 -22.62
C VAL A 124 12.60 8.27 -21.82
N ALA A 125 12.05 8.87 -20.76
CA ALA A 125 12.77 9.80 -19.90
C ALA A 125 13.96 9.15 -19.14
N GLU A 126 13.88 7.86 -18.86
CA GLU A 126 14.99 7.15 -18.22
C GLU A 126 16.14 6.82 -19.18
N LEU A 127 15.81 6.48 -20.44
CA LEU A 127 16.80 6.00 -21.41
C LEU A 127 17.34 7.10 -22.34
N SER A 128 16.53 8.11 -22.66
CA SER A 128 16.86 9.12 -23.65
C SER A 128 16.42 10.52 -23.23
N PRO A 129 16.97 11.07 -22.12
CA PRO A 129 16.53 12.35 -21.56
C PRO A 129 16.74 13.54 -22.51
N LEU A 130 17.76 13.50 -23.38
CA LEU A 130 18.08 14.60 -24.30
C LEU A 130 17.03 14.82 -25.39
N HIS A 131 16.33 13.76 -25.82
CA HIS A 131 15.28 13.87 -26.84
C HIS A 131 13.97 14.49 -26.34
N LEU A 132 13.85 14.72 -25.03
CA LEU A 132 12.65 15.27 -24.41
C LEU A 132 12.69 16.78 -24.21
N MET A 133 13.86 17.43 -24.36
CA MET A 133 13.99 18.85 -24.04
C MET A 133 13.16 19.76 -24.95
N ASP A 134 12.97 19.36 -26.23
CA ASP A 134 12.24 20.16 -27.24
C ASP A 134 10.94 19.50 -27.71
N ASP A 135 10.47 18.45 -27.03
CA ASP A 135 9.26 17.72 -27.44
C ASP A 135 7.98 18.38 -26.93
N VAL A 136 7.54 19.42 -27.64
CA VAL A 136 6.30 20.14 -27.36
C VAL A 136 5.06 19.24 -27.50
N LEU A 137 5.07 18.31 -28.47
CA LEU A 137 3.93 17.40 -28.66
C LEU A 137 3.81 16.40 -27.52
N GLY A 138 4.94 15.82 -27.07
CA GLY A 138 4.97 14.95 -25.91
C GLY A 138 4.52 15.68 -24.64
N GLN A 139 4.96 16.92 -24.46
CA GLN A 139 4.54 17.77 -23.34
C GLN A 139 3.03 18.01 -23.34
N ALA A 140 2.44 18.40 -24.47
CA ALA A 140 1.01 18.60 -24.60
C ALA A 140 0.23 17.30 -24.37
N MET A 141 0.69 16.18 -24.94
CA MET A 141 0.07 14.87 -24.76
C MET A 141 0.03 14.45 -23.28
N ILE A 142 1.13 14.62 -22.56
CA ILE A 142 1.20 14.28 -21.11
C ILE A 142 0.35 15.23 -20.29
N PHE A 143 0.32 16.52 -20.61
CA PHE A 143 -0.55 17.48 -19.93
C PHE A 143 -2.03 17.08 -20.01
N PHE A 144 -2.53 16.78 -21.20
CA PHE A 144 -3.92 16.34 -21.37
C PHE A 144 -4.19 14.96 -20.78
N ASN A 145 -3.19 14.10 -20.79
CA ASN A 145 -3.30 12.78 -20.15
C ASN A 145 -3.38 12.87 -18.61
N LEU A 146 -2.57 13.73 -17.97
CA LEU A 146 -2.66 14.01 -16.54
C LEU A 146 -4.01 14.65 -16.16
N LEU A 147 -4.54 15.55 -17.01
CA LEU A 147 -5.87 16.11 -16.85
C LEU A 147 -6.95 15.03 -16.91
N LEU A 148 -6.85 14.10 -17.85
CA LEU A 148 -7.76 12.94 -17.94
C LEU A 148 -7.70 12.08 -16.69
N ILE A 149 -6.50 11.80 -16.16
CA ILE A 149 -6.34 11.02 -14.93
C ILE A 149 -6.95 11.76 -13.75
N ALA A 150 -6.68 13.06 -13.59
CA ALA A 150 -7.28 13.87 -12.55
C ALA A 150 -8.82 13.81 -12.60
N PHE A 151 -9.39 13.91 -13.81
CA PHE A 151 -10.83 13.78 -14.03
C PHE A 151 -11.37 12.39 -13.68
N LEU A 152 -10.65 11.32 -14.01
CA LEU A 152 -11.06 9.94 -13.70
C LEU A 152 -10.95 9.61 -12.20
N VAL A 153 -9.99 10.20 -11.48
CA VAL A 153 -9.78 9.97 -10.04
C VAL A 153 -10.68 10.84 -9.18
N TRP A 154 -11.10 12.00 -9.68
CA TRP A 154 -11.97 12.94 -8.95
C TRP A 154 -13.25 12.33 -8.36
N PRO A 155 -14.05 11.51 -9.09
CA PRO A 155 -15.24 10.88 -8.52
C PRO A 155 -14.92 9.96 -7.35
N MET A 156 -13.78 9.25 -7.38
CA MET A 156 -13.33 8.37 -6.31
C MET A 156 -13.01 9.16 -5.03
N CYS A 157 -12.35 10.32 -5.21
CA CYS A 157 -12.06 11.24 -4.13
C CYS A 157 -13.36 11.78 -3.51
N ARG A 158 -14.29 12.25 -4.35
CA ARG A 158 -15.58 12.78 -3.91
C ARG A 158 -16.43 11.73 -3.19
N GLU A 159 -16.49 10.51 -3.68
CA GLU A 159 -17.21 9.40 -3.04
C GLU A 159 -16.62 9.07 -1.67
N SER A 160 -15.28 9.01 -1.58
CA SER A 160 -14.58 8.74 -0.32
C SER A 160 -14.79 9.86 0.72
N TRP A 161 -14.87 11.11 0.30
CA TRP A 161 -15.16 12.25 1.18
C TRP A 161 -16.61 12.28 1.66
N ARG A 162 -17.53 11.73 0.87
CA ARG A 162 -18.94 11.67 1.20
C ARG A 162 -19.29 10.52 2.14
N ASP A 163 -18.48 9.49 2.17
CA ASP A 163 -18.64 8.32 3.03
C ASP A 163 -18.16 8.64 4.45
N LYS A 164 -19.12 8.87 5.37
CA LYS A 164 -18.85 9.21 6.78
C LYS A 164 -18.17 8.07 7.57
N GLU A 165 -18.29 6.84 7.11
CA GLU A 165 -17.66 5.66 7.72
C GLU A 165 -16.24 5.39 7.17
N SER A 166 -15.77 6.20 6.21
CA SER A 166 -14.45 5.98 5.63
C SER A 166 -13.36 6.23 6.68
N HIS A 167 -12.48 5.25 6.82
CA HIS A 167 -11.30 5.40 7.69
C HIS A 167 -10.43 6.57 7.23
N THR A 168 -10.00 7.42 8.15
CA THR A 168 -9.15 8.61 7.89
C THR A 168 -7.96 8.28 6.97
N MET A 169 -7.32 7.12 7.15
CA MET A 169 -6.22 6.65 6.30
C MET A 169 -6.63 6.47 4.84
N ARG A 170 -7.83 5.94 4.57
CA ARG A 170 -8.36 5.79 3.20
C ARG A 170 -8.57 7.16 2.55
N LEU A 171 -9.15 8.10 3.29
CA LEU A 171 -9.35 9.48 2.82
C LEU A 171 -8.02 10.15 2.47
N VAL A 172 -7.04 10.10 3.37
CA VAL A 172 -5.71 10.68 3.16
C VAL A 172 -5.05 10.08 1.93
N THR A 173 -5.04 8.75 1.81
CA THR A 173 -4.42 8.05 0.67
C THR A 173 -5.05 8.46 -0.66
N ILE A 174 -6.38 8.45 -0.76
CA ILE A 174 -7.07 8.82 -2.01
C ILE A 174 -6.86 10.30 -2.33
N THR A 175 -6.90 11.18 -1.35
CA THR A 175 -6.69 12.63 -1.54
C THR A 175 -5.27 12.89 -2.02
N VAL A 176 -4.25 12.31 -1.39
CA VAL A 176 -2.84 12.45 -1.80
C VAL A 176 -2.65 11.94 -3.22
N LEU A 177 -3.15 10.74 -3.55
CA LEU A 177 -3.04 10.18 -4.89
C LEU A 177 -3.78 11.01 -5.96
N SER A 178 -4.81 11.77 -5.59
CA SER A 178 -5.57 12.63 -6.50
C SER A 178 -4.90 13.98 -6.74
N ILE A 179 -4.19 14.52 -5.74
CA ILE A 179 -3.49 15.82 -5.83
C ILE A 179 -2.24 15.69 -6.72
N ILE A 180 -1.54 14.54 -6.68
CA ILE A 180 -0.29 14.37 -7.42
C ILE A 180 -0.44 14.59 -8.94
N PRO A 181 -1.43 14.03 -9.67
CA PRO A 181 -1.61 14.32 -11.09
C PRO A 181 -1.81 15.80 -11.40
N ILE A 182 -2.50 16.53 -10.51
CA ILE A 182 -2.71 17.99 -10.66
C ILE A 182 -1.38 18.73 -10.47
N ALA A 183 -0.58 18.37 -9.47
CA ALA A 183 0.74 18.95 -9.26
C ALA A 183 1.69 18.66 -10.44
N LEU A 184 1.67 17.44 -10.98
CA LEU A 184 2.43 17.06 -12.16
C LEU A 184 1.98 17.83 -13.43
N MET A 185 0.69 18.08 -13.58
CA MET A 185 0.15 18.90 -14.66
C MET A 185 0.66 20.34 -14.59
N VAL A 186 0.68 20.95 -13.38
CA VAL A 186 1.26 22.28 -13.18
C VAL A 186 2.75 22.28 -13.54
N LEU A 187 3.48 21.25 -13.10
CA LEU A 187 4.91 21.10 -13.37
C LEU A 187 5.18 20.99 -14.90
N THR A 188 4.33 20.25 -15.61
CA THR A 188 4.39 20.18 -17.09
C THR A 188 4.15 21.53 -17.74
N ALA A 189 3.13 22.28 -17.27
CA ALA A 189 2.78 23.58 -17.80
C ALA A 189 3.87 24.65 -17.56
N THR A 190 4.65 24.50 -16.49
CA THR A 190 5.78 25.40 -16.18
C THR A 190 7.09 25.02 -16.89
N GLY A 191 7.07 24.01 -17.77
CA GLY A 191 8.22 23.61 -18.59
C GLY A 191 9.13 22.55 -17.97
N TYR A 192 8.82 22.04 -16.77
CA TYR A 192 9.60 20.98 -16.13
C TYR A 192 9.21 19.58 -16.60
N PHE A 193 9.15 19.38 -17.92
CA PHE A 193 8.63 18.16 -18.53
C PHE A 193 9.39 16.89 -18.12
N TYR A 194 10.72 16.92 -18.17
CA TYR A 194 11.55 15.78 -17.76
C TYR A 194 11.31 15.39 -16.28
N THR A 195 11.24 16.38 -15.39
CA THR A 195 10.95 16.17 -13.97
C THR A 195 9.56 15.57 -13.78
N THR A 196 8.56 16.04 -14.53
CA THR A 196 7.21 15.48 -14.53
C THR A 196 7.21 13.99 -14.88
N LEU A 197 7.93 13.59 -15.93
CA LEU A 197 7.98 12.19 -16.34
C LEU A 197 8.68 11.29 -15.30
N ARG A 198 9.77 11.77 -14.72
CA ARG A 198 10.48 11.05 -13.64
C ARG A 198 9.61 10.87 -12.41
N LEU A 199 8.95 11.93 -11.96
CA LEU A 199 8.03 11.88 -10.83
C LEU A 199 6.79 11.03 -11.14
N SER A 200 6.28 11.08 -12.38
CA SER A 200 5.15 10.26 -12.81
C SER A 200 5.45 8.76 -12.72
N GLY A 201 6.68 8.34 -13.07
CA GLY A 201 7.13 6.96 -12.89
C GLY A 201 7.06 6.53 -11.42
N ARG A 202 7.60 7.32 -10.50
CA ARG A 202 7.57 7.05 -9.05
C ARG A 202 6.14 7.09 -8.48
N TRP A 203 5.31 7.98 -8.99
CA TRP A 203 3.91 8.00 -8.64
C TRP A 203 3.18 6.72 -9.04
N ILE A 204 3.41 6.20 -10.25
CA ILE A 204 2.83 4.92 -10.70
C ILE A 204 3.29 3.78 -9.80
N GLU A 205 4.58 3.71 -9.45
CA GLU A 205 5.11 2.71 -8.51
C GLU A 205 4.46 2.82 -7.12
N THR A 206 4.20 4.05 -6.67
CA THR A 206 3.47 4.31 -5.43
C THR A 206 2.02 3.82 -5.51
N VAL A 207 1.35 3.99 -6.65
CA VAL A 207 0.00 3.43 -6.89
C VAL A 207 0.04 1.90 -6.80
N TYR A 208 1.05 1.25 -7.37
CA TYR A 208 1.22 -0.21 -7.22
C TYR A 208 1.41 -0.61 -5.77
N LEU A 209 2.27 0.10 -5.04
CA LEU A 209 2.49 -0.13 -3.61
C LEU A 209 1.18 -0.04 -2.83
N VAL A 210 0.38 1.01 -3.05
CA VAL A 210 -0.91 1.21 -2.36
C VAL A 210 -1.91 0.09 -2.68
N ILE A 211 -1.97 -0.36 -3.95
CA ILE A 211 -2.85 -1.47 -4.35
C ILE A 211 -2.44 -2.77 -3.64
N ILE A 212 -1.16 -3.13 -3.71
CA ILE A 212 -0.62 -4.35 -3.08
C ILE A 212 -0.77 -4.27 -1.56
N TRP A 213 -0.48 -3.10 -0.99
CA TRP A 213 -0.64 -2.83 0.44
C TRP A 213 -2.08 -3.05 0.91
N ASN A 214 -3.06 -2.47 0.21
CA ASN A 214 -4.47 -2.64 0.56
C ASN A 214 -4.87 -4.12 0.54
N LEU A 215 -4.45 -4.87 -0.49
CA LEU A 215 -4.71 -6.29 -0.61
C LEU A 215 -4.08 -7.09 0.55
N LEU A 216 -2.84 -6.79 0.89
CA LEU A 216 -2.12 -7.41 2.01
C LEU A 216 -2.79 -7.07 3.35
N TYR A 217 -3.13 -5.80 3.57
CA TYR A 217 -3.79 -5.32 4.78
C TYR A 217 -5.13 -6.03 5.03
N GLN A 218 -6.00 -6.09 4.01
CA GLN A 218 -7.28 -6.79 4.10
C GLN A 218 -7.10 -8.30 4.37
N THR A 219 -6.08 -8.89 3.76
CA THR A 219 -5.73 -10.31 3.96
C THR A 219 -5.32 -10.59 5.40
N VAL A 220 -4.47 -9.73 5.97
CA VAL A 220 -4.01 -9.86 7.35
C VAL A 220 -5.16 -9.66 8.34
N LEU A 221 -5.97 -8.61 8.15
CA LEU A 221 -7.13 -8.36 9.01
C LEU A 221 -8.11 -9.53 9.01
N ARG A 222 -8.40 -10.10 7.83
CA ARG A 222 -9.25 -11.28 7.73
C ARG A 222 -8.59 -12.49 8.40
N GLY A 223 -7.30 -12.70 8.23
CA GLY A 223 -6.57 -13.77 8.91
C GLY A 223 -6.69 -13.68 10.44
N LEU A 224 -6.55 -12.49 11.00
CA LEU A 224 -6.71 -12.24 12.44
C LEU A 224 -8.14 -12.49 12.91
N SER A 225 -9.16 -12.03 12.16
CA SER A 225 -10.57 -12.25 12.54
C SER A 225 -10.95 -13.74 12.52
N VAL A 226 -10.48 -14.51 11.53
CA VAL A 226 -10.66 -15.96 11.49
C VAL A 226 -9.97 -16.66 12.66
N ALA A 227 -8.75 -16.21 13.04
CA ALA A 227 -8.04 -16.73 14.21
C ALA A 227 -8.82 -16.48 15.50
N ALA A 228 -9.26 -15.26 15.72
CA ALA A 228 -10.01 -14.87 16.90
C ALA A 228 -11.31 -15.66 17.03
N ARG A 229 -12.07 -15.82 15.92
CA ARG A 229 -13.29 -16.63 15.87
C ARG A 229 -13.04 -18.09 16.29
N ARG A 230 -11.95 -18.70 15.79
CA ARG A 230 -11.59 -20.08 16.18
C ARG A 230 -11.23 -20.20 17.65
N ILE A 231 -10.51 -19.24 18.21
CA ILE A 231 -10.16 -19.22 19.64
C ILE A 231 -11.42 -19.07 20.50
N ALA A 232 -12.30 -18.12 20.13
CA ALA A 232 -13.57 -17.92 20.82
C ALA A 232 -14.45 -19.19 20.82
N TRP A 233 -14.55 -19.85 19.69
CA TRP A 233 -15.30 -21.12 19.56
C TRP A 233 -14.70 -22.22 20.43
N ARG A 234 -13.39 -22.41 20.42
CA ARG A 234 -12.73 -23.42 21.28
C ARG A 234 -12.98 -23.16 22.77
N ARG A 235 -12.93 -21.89 23.19
CA ARG A 235 -13.23 -21.50 24.58
C ARG A 235 -14.71 -21.78 24.93
N ALA A 236 -15.64 -21.48 24.03
CA ALA A 236 -17.05 -21.76 24.24
C ALA A 236 -17.32 -23.27 24.37
N LEU A 237 -16.68 -24.07 23.53
CA LEU A 237 -16.77 -25.53 23.59
C LEU A 237 -16.19 -26.11 24.89
N ALA A 238 -15.04 -25.61 25.33
CA ALA A 238 -14.41 -26.04 26.59
C ALA A 238 -15.28 -25.68 27.81
N ARG A 239 -15.87 -24.48 27.84
CA ARG A 239 -16.85 -24.10 28.87
C ARG A 239 -18.04 -25.05 28.93
N ARG A 240 -18.62 -25.37 27.78
CA ARG A 240 -19.76 -26.31 27.71
C ARG A 240 -19.37 -27.70 28.26
N GLN A 241 -18.20 -28.20 27.86
CA GLN A 241 -17.70 -29.51 28.36
C GLN A 241 -17.54 -29.53 29.89
N ASN A 242 -17.10 -28.41 30.48
CA ASN A 242 -16.99 -28.29 31.94
C ASN A 242 -18.35 -28.25 32.61
N LEU A 243 -19.30 -27.48 32.07
CA LEU A 243 -20.69 -27.43 32.59
C LEU A 243 -21.39 -28.80 32.50
N VAL A 244 -21.21 -29.53 31.40
CA VAL A 244 -21.76 -30.91 31.28
C VAL A 244 -21.11 -31.86 32.29
N LYS A 245 -19.81 -31.74 32.59
CA LYS A 245 -19.14 -32.51 33.64
C LYS A 245 -19.62 -32.18 35.04
N GLU A 246 -20.05 -30.94 35.29
CA GLU A 246 -20.59 -30.45 36.56
C GLU A 246 -22.09 -30.80 36.72
N GLY A 247 -22.71 -31.60 35.82
CA GLY A 247 -24.07 -32.09 35.95
C GLY A 247 -25.17 -31.15 35.52
N ALA A 248 -24.86 -30.06 34.79
CA ALA A 248 -25.85 -29.17 34.18
C ALA A 248 -26.43 -29.85 32.90
N GLU A 249 -27.42 -30.71 33.08
CA GLU A 249 -28.22 -31.27 32.00
C GLU A 249 -29.04 -30.13 31.37
N GLY A 250 -28.76 -29.78 30.11
CA GLY A 250 -29.53 -28.78 29.35
C GLY A 250 -28.76 -27.56 28.88
N ALA A 251 -27.39 -27.56 28.96
CA ALA A 251 -26.60 -26.47 28.39
C ALA A 251 -26.86 -26.34 26.87
N GLU A 252 -27.47 -25.22 26.46
CA GLU A 252 -27.73 -24.89 25.05
C GLU A 252 -26.42 -24.93 24.21
N PRO A 253 -26.51 -25.35 22.93
CA PRO A 253 -25.33 -25.30 22.06
C PRO A 253 -24.78 -23.86 22.02
N PRO A 254 -23.46 -23.66 22.13
CA PRO A 254 -22.88 -22.33 22.05
C PRO A 254 -23.22 -21.69 20.71
N GLU A 255 -23.73 -20.45 20.73
CA GLU A 255 -23.96 -19.69 19.53
C GLU A 255 -22.65 -19.54 18.71
N GLU A 256 -22.79 -19.64 17.39
CA GLU A 256 -21.64 -19.44 16.51
C GLU A 256 -21.15 -17.98 16.59
N PRO A 257 -19.91 -17.74 17.03
CA PRO A 257 -19.39 -16.39 17.09
C PRO A 257 -19.28 -15.79 15.67
N THR A 258 -19.82 -14.60 15.48
CA THR A 258 -19.72 -13.83 14.24
C THR A 258 -18.24 -13.47 13.94
N ILE A 259 -17.92 -13.27 12.66
CA ILE A 259 -16.59 -12.81 12.27
C ILE A 259 -16.52 -11.29 12.53
N ALA A 260 -16.21 -10.89 13.75
CA ALA A 260 -16.05 -9.50 14.13
C ALA A 260 -14.61 -9.20 14.52
N LEU A 261 -14.08 -8.07 14.05
CA LEU A 261 -12.76 -7.56 14.45
C LEU A 261 -12.68 -7.25 15.96
N GLU A 262 -13.84 -6.98 16.58
CA GLU A 262 -13.95 -6.73 18.03
C GLU A 262 -13.49 -7.90 18.89
N GLN A 263 -13.49 -9.13 18.35
CA GLN A 263 -12.98 -10.32 19.04
C GLN A 263 -11.47 -10.46 18.99
N VAL A 264 -10.80 -9.67 18.14
CA VAL A 264 -9.33 -9.65 18.07
C VAL A 264 -8.80 -8.81 19.22
N ASN A 265 -7.82 -9.33 19.97
CA ASN A 265 -7.17 -8.57 21.01
C ASN A 265 -6.60 -7.26 20.42
N GLN A 266 -7.00 -6.12 20.98
CA GLN A 266 -6.55 -4.79 20.53
C GLN A 266 -5.02 -4.66 20.46
N GLN A 267 -4.30 -5.34 21.36
CA GLN A 267 -2.84 -5.39 21.35
C GLN A 267 -2.30 -6.05 20.08
N THR A 268 -2.86 -7.20 19.69
CA THR A 268 -2.46 -7.91 18.47
C THR A 268 -2.73 -7.07 17.22
N LEU A 269 -3.88 -6.39 17.18
CA LEU A 269 -4.20 -5.46 16.09
C LEU A 269 -3.20 -4.31 16.00
N ARG A 270 -2.86 -3.66 17.13
CA ARG A 270 -1.90 -2.56 17.14
C ARG A 270 -0.52 -2.98 16.66
N ILE A 271 0.01 -4.10 17.15
CA ILE A 271 1.31 -4.62 16.70
C ILE A 271 1.29 -4.94 15.20
N THR A 272 0.25 -5.63 14.74
CA THR A 272 0.12 -5.97 13.32
C THR A 272 0.05 -4.72 12.46
N MET A 273 -0.73 -3.71 12.85
CA MET A 273 -0.82 -2.44 12.12
C MET A 273 0.51 -1.70 12.08
N LEU A 274 1.27 -1.70 13.17
CA LEU A 274 2.59 -1.07 13.22
C LEU A 274 3.62 -1.77 12.34
N LEU A 275 3.67 -3.10 12.38
CA LEU A 275 4.53 -3.87 11.48
C LEU A 275 4.18 -3.63 10.02
N MET A 276 2.90 -3.61 9.72
CA MET A 276 2.41 -3.28 8.39
C MET A 276 2.82 -1.86 7.97
N PHE A 277 2.64 -0.86 8.84
CA PHE A 277 3.02 0.52 8.55
C PHE A 277 4.54 0.68 8.36
N ALA A 278 5.35 0.00 9.18
CA ALA A 278 6.79 -0.02 9.03
C ALA A 278 7.21 -0.64 7.68
N LEU A 279 6.60 -1.76 7.30
CA LEU A 279 6.85 -2.39 5.99
C LEU A 279 6.47 -1.46 4.82
N PHE A 280 5.32 -0.77 4.93
CA PHE A 280 4.92 0.23 3.94
C PHE A 280 5.95 1.35 3.83
N GLY A 281 6.42 1.88 4.96
CA GLY A 281 7.45 2.92 5.00
C GLY A 281 8.74 2.52 4.33
N VAL A 282 9.22 1.30 4.58
CA VAL A 282 10.43 0.76 3.93
C VAL A 282 10.24 0.64 2.41
N MET A 283 9.10 0.11 1.95
CA MET A 283 8.81 -0.01 0.52
C MET A 283 8.64 1.35 -0.15
N PHE A 284 7.96 2.28 0.52
CA PHE A 284 7.83 3.66 0.05
C PHE A 284 9.18 4.35 -0.06
N TRP A 285 10.02 4.21 0.97
CA TRP A 285 11.40 4.70 0.94
C TRP A 285 12.18 4.12 -0.24
N ALA A 286 12.11 2.82 -0.49
CA ALA A 286 12.81 2.18 -1.60
C ALA A 286 12.39 2.75 -2.97
N ILE A 287 11.09 3.08 -3.16
CA ILE A 287 10.60 3.71 -4.40
C ILE A 287 11.17 5.13 -4.57
N TRP A 288 11.25 5.90 -3.49
CA TRP A 288 11.61 7.32 -3.54
C TRP A 288 13.10 7.60 -3.26
N SER A 289 13.89 6.57 -2.91
CA SER A 289 15.30 6.71 -2.54
C SER A 289 16.18 7.33 -3.63
N ASP A 290 15.89 7.08 -4.90
CA ASP A 290 16.64 7.67 -6.03
C ASP A 290 16.46 9.19 -6.15
N LEU A 291 15.42 9.76 -5.52
CA LEU A 291 15.18 11.20 -5.48
C LEU A 291 15.90 11.91 -4.32
N ILE A 292 16.68 11.18 -3.53
CA ILE A 292 17.54 11.76 -2.47
C ILE A 292 18.48 12.83 -3.05
N THR A 293 18.92 12.67 -4.31
CA THR A 293 19.70 13.69 -5.02
C THR A 293 18.98 15.05 -5.15
N VAL A 294 17.63 15.07 -5.10
CA VAL A 294 16.87 16.32 -5.05
C VAL A 294 17.08 17.04 -3.71
N PHE A 295 17.28 16.31 -2.62
CA PHE A 295 17.62 16.89 -1.33
C PHE A 295 18.97 17.60 -1.37
N SER A 296 19.95 17.07 -2.10
CA SER A 296 21.24 17.77 -2.27
C SER A 296 21.10 19.08 -3.05
N TYR A 297 20.13 19.18 -3.97
CA TYR A 297 19.80 20.45 -4.61
C TYR A 297 19.13 21.42 -3.63
N LEU A 298 18.22 20.93 -2.78
CA LEU A 298 17.61 21.75 -1.72
C LEU A 298 18.65 22.22 -0.68
N ASP A 299 19.72 21.48 -0.48
CA ASP A 299 20.84 21.90 0.36
C ASP A 299 21.68 23.04 -0.25
N SER A 300 21.59 23.26 -1.55
CA SER A 300 22.21 24.42 -2.20
C SER A 300 21.43 25.72 -1.97
N ILE A 301 20.17 25.65 -1.59
CA ILE A 301 19.31 26.80 -1.33
C ILE A 301 19.47 27.19 0.15
N THR A 302 20.28 28.20 0.43
CA THR A 302 20.46 28.75 1.78
C THR A 302 19.33 29.69 2.13
N LEU A 303 18.69 29.46 3.28
CA LEU A 303 17.61 30.31 3.81
C LEU A 303 18.17 31.44 4.69
N TRP A 304 19.05 31.07 5.62
CA TRP A 304 19.77 32.01 6.49
C TRP A 304 21.06 31.41 7.01
N HIS A 305 21.91 32.28 7.56
CA HIS A 305 23.19 31.90 8.17
C HIS A 305 23.11 32.12 9.67
N TYR A 306 23.75 31.26 10.43
CA TYR A 306 23.94 31.48 11.87
C TYR A 306 25.38 31.21 12.29
N ASN A 307 25.86 31.92 13.29
CA ASN A 307 27.19 31.73 13.84
C ASN A 307 27.12 30.57 14.86
N GLY A 308 27.75 29.46 14.52
CA GLY A 308 27.93 28.31 15.40
C GLY A 308 29.37 28.18 15.86
N THR A 309 29.61 27.42 16.93
CA THR A 309 30.94 27.07 17.40
C THR A 309 31.19 25.59 17.10
N GLU A 310 32.25 25.29 16.36
CA GLU A 310 32.70 23.90 16.13
C GLU A 310 34.13 23.78 16.60
N ALA A 311 34.43 22.83 17.51
CA ALA A 311 35.72 22.60 18.12
C ALA A 311 36.37 23.87 18.69
N GLY A 312 35.58 24.85 19.20
CA GLY A 312 36.10 26.10 19.77
C GLY A 312 36.35 27.24 18.77
N ALA A 313 36.14 27.03 17.46
CA ALA A 313 36.24 28.05 16.43
C ALA A 313 34.84 28.53 16.02
N ALA A 314 34.68 29.82 15.80
CA ALA A 314 33.44 30.37 15.25
C ALA A 314 33.31 29.98 13.79
N VAL A 315 32.25 29.22 13.46
CA VAL A 315 31.96 28.77 12.09
C VAL A 315 30.59 29.28 11.69
N VAL A 316 30.48 29.87 10.50
CA VAL A 316 29.19 30.25 9.91
C VAL A 316 28.55 29.00 9.33
N LYS A 317 27.42 28.58 9.90
CA LYS A 317 26.61 27.45 9.40
C LYS A 317 25.41 27.97 8.61
N ASN A 318 25.16 27.32 7.48
CA ASN A 318 24.02 27.64 6.63
C ASN A 318 22.84 26.77 7.01
N VAL A 319 21.67 27.39 7.21
CA VAL A 319 20.42 26.65 7.24
C VAL A 319 19.84 26.61 5.83
N THR A 320 19.76 25.41 5.29
CA THR A 320 19.33 25.17 3.91
C THR A 320 17.85 24.75 3.88
N MET A 321 17.22 24.85 2.72
CA MET A 321 15.86 24.35 2.51
C MET A 321 15.78 22.83 2.81
N GLY A 322 16.84 22.05 2.46
CA GLY A 322 16.93 20.64 2.77
C GLY A 322 16.97 20.35 4.26
N SER A 323 17.76 21.13 5.04
CA SER A 323 17.81 20.98 6.50
C SER A 323 16.48 21.31 7.19
N LEU A 324 15.75 22.32 6.69
CA LEU A 324 14.41 22.66 7.19
C LEU A 324 13.41 21.53 6.92
N LEU A 325 13.40 21.00 5.70
CA LEU A 325 12.51 19.91 5.33
C LEU A 325 12.81 18.65 6.14
N PHE A 326 14.11 18.34 6.33
CA PHE A 326 14.54 17.22 7.17
C PHE A 326 14.08 17.40 8.63
N ALA A 327 14.20 18.62 9.18
CA ALA A 327 13.73 18.93 10.54
C ALA A 327 12.21 18.72 10.69
N ILE A 328 11.41 19.11 9.68
CA ILE A 328 9.96 18.89 9.66
C ILE A 328 9.66 17.40 9.66
N ILE A 329 10.30 16.64 8.76
CA ILE A 329 10.09 15.18 8.66
C ILE A 329 10.52 14.48 9.96
N ALA A 330 11.70 14.82 10.48
CA ALA A 330 12.19 14.28 11.74
C ALA A 330 11.24 14.57 12.91
N SER A 331 10.69 15.79 12.97
CA SER A 331 9.69 16.18 13.99
C SER A 331 8.39 15.37 13.86
N MET A 332 7.91 15.12 12.63
CA MET A 332 6.73 14.28 12.40
C MET A 332 6.99 12.83 12.83
N VAL A 333 8.17 12.29 12.51
CA VAL A 333 8.57 10.93 12.90
C VAL A 333 8.69 10.83 14.42
N ALA A 334 9.37 11.79 15.06
CA ALA A 334 9.50 11.85 16.51
C ALA A 334 8.13 11.93 17.19
N TRP A 335 7.24 12.77 16.71
CA TRP A 335 5.87 12.87 17.23
C TRP A 335 5.09 11.55 17.08
N ALA A 336 5.20 10.90 15.91
CA ALA A 336 4.57 9.61 15.68
C ALA A 336 5.15 8.52 16.61
N LEU A 337 6.47 8.50 16.83
CA LEU A 337 7.14 7.58 17.76
C LEU A 337 6.69 7.83 19.20
N ILE A 338 6.74 9.06 19.69
CA ILE A 338 6.30 9.43 21.06
C ILE A 338 4.88 8.95 21.32
N ARG A 339 3.99 9.11 20.33
CA ARG A 339 2.59 8.73 20.47
C ARG A 339 2.36 7.21 20.45
N ASN A 340 3.15 6.45 19.73
CA ASN A 340 2.90 5.01 19.49
C ASN A 340 3.86 4.09 20.25
N LEU A 341 5.10 4.54 20.55
CA LEU A 341 6.13 3.73 21.17
C LEU A 341 5.79 3.24 22.59
N PRO A 342 5.15 4.03 23.47
CA PRO A 342 4.74 3.55 24.78
C PRO A 342 3.83 2.33 24.71
N GLY A 343 2.85 2.34 23.80
CA GLY A 343 1.96 1.20 23.60
C GLY A 343 2.66 -0.05 23.04
N LEU A 344 3.69 0.15 22.21
CA LEU A 344 4.52 -0.95 21.70
C LEU A 344 5.37 -1.60 22.81
N LEU A 345 6.01 -0.78 23.63
CA LEU A 345 6.82 -1.28 24.74
C LEU A 345 5.99 -2.02 25.77
N GLU A 346 4.81 -1.50 26.09
CA GLU A 346 3.89 -2.18 26.99
C GLU A 346 3.57 -3.59 26.48
N VAL A 347 3.32 -3.73 25.19
CA VAL A 347 2.95 -5.00 24.58
C VAL A 347 4.14 -5.93 24.36
N LEU A 348 5.29 -5.44 23.88
CA LEU A 348 6.42 -6.28 23.49
C LEU A 348 7.33 -6.66 24.66
N VAL A 349 7.54 -5.73 25.58
CA VAL A 349 8.52 -5.88 26.67
C VAL A 349 7.82 -6.10 28.01
N LEU A 350 6.92 -5.20 28.39
CA LEU A 350 6.33 -5.19 29.71
C LEU A 350 5.32 -6.33 29.94
N SER A 351 4.61 -6.78 28.89
CA SER A 351 3.70 -7.93 28.99
C SER A 351 4.41 -9.26 29.24
N ARG A 352 5.70 -9.35 28.90
CA ARG A 352 6.54 -10.56 29.15
C ARG A 352 7.35 -10.51 30.43
N LEU A 353 7.50 -9.35 31.02
CA LEU A 353 8.18 -9.15 32.27
C LEU A 353 7.11 -8.97 33.36
N ASN A 354 7.06 -9.87 34.35
CA ASN A 354 6.20 -9.75 35.55
C ASN A 354 6.64 -8.54 36.39
N MET A 355 6.46 -7.33 35.89
CA MET A 355 6.87 -6.09 36.54
C MET A 355 5.75 -5.53 37.44
N ARG A 356 6.14 -4.90 38.57
CA ARG A 356 5.23 -4.11 39.42
C ARG A 356 4.65 -2.93 38.60
N GLN A 357 3.39 -2.59 38.84
CA GLN A 357 2.63 -1.55 38.09
C GLN A 357 3.35 -0.17 37.97
N GLY A 358 4.23 0.20 38.90
CA GLY A 358 4.99 1.45 38.84
C GLY A 358 6.21 1.44 37.90
N ALA A 359 6.81 0.28 37.65
CA ALA A 359 7.99 0.18 36.80
C ALA A 359 7.64 0.41 35.29
N SER A 360 6.45 -0.01 34.86
CA SER A 360 5.94 0.22 33.51
C SER A 360 5.83 1.72 33.19
N TYR A 361 5.27 2.50 34.13
CA TYR A 361 5.12 3.95 33.96
C TYR A 361 6.49 4.67 33.91
N ALA A 362 7.43 4.27 34.75
CA ALA A 362 8.77 4.86 34.77
C ALA A 362 9.52 4.63 33.47
N ILE A 363 9.46 3.43 32.88
CA ILE A 363 10.12 3.09 31.63
C ILE A 363 9.51 3.87 30.46
N THR A 364 8.19 3.97 30.37
CA THR A 364 7.52 4.75 29.32
C THR A 364 7.81 6.25 29.43
N THR A 365 7.91 6.77 30.64
CA THR A 365 8.26 8.18 30.90
C THR A 365 9.70 8.48 30.49
N ILE A 366 10.67 7.63 30.89
CA ILE A 366 12.08 7.78 30.50
C ILE A 366 12.22 7.74 28.98
N LEU A 367 11.51 6.84 28.31
CA LEU A 367 11.58 6.70 26.87
C LEU A 367 11.01 7.93 26.14
N ASN A 368 9.95 8.53 26.65
CA ASN A 368 9.40 9.79 26.12
C ASN A 368 10.38 10.97 26.26
N TYR A 369 11.32 10.91 27.21
CA TYR A 369 12.37 11.93 27.35
C TYR A 369 13.60 11.68 26.47
N ILE A 370 13.83 10.44 26.04
CA ILE A 370 14.96 10.06 25.17
C ILE A 370 14.67 10.35 23.70
N ILE A 371 13.38 10.28 23.31
CA ILE A 371 12.92 10.54 21.92
C ILE A 371 12.72 12.05 21.72
#